data_04775d99ab4a73a485687c84b1773f15
#
_entry.id   04775d99ab4a73a485687c84b1773f15
#
_cell.length_a   1.000
_cell.length_b   1.000
_cell.length_c   1.000
_cell.angle_alpha   90.00
_cell.angle_beta   90.00
_cell.angle_gamma   90.00
#
_symmetry.space_group_name_H-M   'P 1'
#
loop_
_entity.id
_entity.type
_entity.pdbx_description
1 polymer ?
#
loop_
_entity_poly.entity_id
_entity_poly.type
_entity_poly.pdbx_seq_one_letter_code
_entity_poly.pdbx_strand_id
1 'polypeptide(L)'
;MARKPTLSPSRITTFLACPSKYLWTYVDPRGKWYLRAKSYYSFGTTLHKVLERFHDEGDQGVTTVGDALRIYEESWIDAGFASAEEMQEAYGEGKEIVQSVVNDAIAKREEGVKTLAVEKLLKADLGPFELIGRVDRLDERADGTIEIIDYKSGRSSVTESQVRDDLAMACYQLLAKRLFPDRAVMATIHALRVNEKASASLSPHDLEVFEADIKQIGQTILSASVDDYSPRPKPLCEGCDFLALCKKDPRFE
;
A
#
# COMPACT_ATOMS: atom_id res chain seq x y z
N MET A 1 -24.46 -13.84 -14.08
CA MET A 1 -24.41 -12.43 -13.65
C MET A 1 -23.00 -11.89 -13.91
N ALA A 2 -22.88 -10.70 -14.49
CA ALA A 2 -21.58 -10.06 -14.68
C ALA A 2 -20.93 -9.80 -13.29
N ARG A 3 -19.63 -10.03 -13.18
CA ARG A 3 -18.89 -9.78 -11.94
C ARG A 3 -18.88 -8.27 -11.67
N LYS A 4 -19.20 -7.87 -10.44
CA LYS A 4 -19.16 -6.47 -10.03
C LYS A 4 -17.75 -5.90 -10.21
N PRO A 5 -17.59 -4.67 -10.75
CA PRO A 5 -16.27 -4.06 -10.87
C PRO A 5 -15.64 -3.86 -9.49
N THR A 6 -14.30 -3.93 -9.44
CA THR A 6 -13.53 -3.73 -8.20
C THR A 6 -12.66 -2.50 -8.30
N LEU A 7 -12.60 -1.71 -7.23
CA LEU A 7 -11.66 -0.60 -7.09
C LEU A 7 -10.82 -0.80 -5.82
N SER A 8 -9.54 -0.45 -5.93
CA SER A 8 -8.61 -0.45 -4.78
C SER A 8 -8.13 0.98 -4.50
N PRO A 9 -7.59 1.25 -3.30
CA PRO A 9 -6.99 2.56 -3.00
C PRO A 9 -6.01 3.01 -4.07
N SER A 10 -5.12 2.12 -4.52
CA SER A 10 -4.14 2.42 -5.58
C SER A 10 -4.77 2.78 -6.92
N ARG A 11 -5.87 2.14 -7.31
CA ARG A 11 -6.63 2.50 -8.52
C ARG A 11 -7.24 3.88 -8.39
N ILE A 12 -7.88 4.16 -7.27
CA ILE A 12 -8.53 5.45 -7.00
C ILE A 12 -7.48 6.56 -6.99
N THR A 13 -6.41 6.40 -6.23
CA THR A 13 -5.31 7.37 -6.14
C THR A 13 -4.66 7.62 -7.51
N THR A 14 -4.48 6.57 -8.33
CA THR A 14 -3.92 6.72 -9.68
C THR A 14 -4.84 7.55 -10.57
N PHE A 15 -6.16 7.32 -10.54
CA PHE A 15 -7.12 8.11 -11.33
C PHE A 15 -7.14 9.57 -10.90
N LEU A 16 -7.22 9.82 -9.60
CA LEU A 16 -7.21 11.17 -9.04
C LEU A 16 -5.92 11.92 -9.38
N ALA A 17 -4.80 11.23 -9.33
CA ALA A 17 -3.51 11.81 -9.66
C ALA A 17 -3.37 12.10 -11.15
N CYS A 18 -3.75 11.18 -12.03
CA CYS A 18 -3.67 11.34 -13.48
C CYS A 18 -4.55 10.30 -14.19
N PRO A 19 -5.70 10.71 -14.79
CA PRO A 19 -6.56 9.81 -15.53
C PRO A 19 -5.86 9.09 -16.68
N SER A 20 -4.96 9.74 -17.42
CA SER A 20 -4.17 9.09 -18.47
C SER A 20 -3.26 7.99 -17.92
N LYS A 21 -2.64 8.19 -16.74
CA LYS A 21 -1.89 7.11 -16.07
C LYS A 21 -2.79 5.95 -15.69
N TYR A 22 -4.01 6.24 -15.22
CA TYR A 22 -4.99 5.21 -14.90
C TYR A 22 -5.39 4.39 -16.14
N LEU A 23 -5.64 5.07 -17.27
CA LEU A 23 -5.92 4.41 -18.56
C LEU A 23 -4.84 3.38 -18.89
N TRP A 24 -3.59 3.83 -18.95
CA TRP A 24 -2.48 2.97 -19.36
C TRP A 24 -2.13 1.89 -18.33
N THR A 25 -2.44 2.10 -17.06
CA THR A 25 -2.13 1.12 -16.01
C THR A 25 -3.21 0.04 -15.92
N TYR A 26 -4.50 0.40 -16.05
CA TYR A 26 -5.60 -0.48 -15.67
C TYR A 26 -6.63 -0.77 -16.76
N VAL A 27 -6.71 0.06 -17.80
CA VAL A 27 -7.77 -0.03 -18.80
C VAL A 27 -7.21 -0.50 -20.15
N ASP A 28 -6.18 0.17 -20.66
CA ASP A 28 -5.60 -0.16 -21.96
C ASP A 28 -4.45 -1.17 -21.80
N PRO A 29 -4.60 -2.40 -22.34
CA PRO A 29 -3.59 -3.45 -22.18
C PRO A 29 -2.23 -3.11 -22.83
N ARG A 30 -2.19 -2.14 -23.75
CA ARG A 30 -0.93 -1.69 -24.38
C ARG A 30 0.00 -1.02 -23.38
N GLY A 31 -0.54 -0.45 -22.29
CA GLY A 31 0.26 0.20 -21.25
C GLY A 31 1.32 -0.71 -20.64
N LYS A 32 1.04 -2.02 -20.52
CA LYS A 32 2.00 -3.00 -19.97
C LYS A 32 3.37 -3.02 -20.65
N TRP A 33 3.44 -2.65 -21.94
CA TRP A 33 4.68 -2.64 -22.71
C TRP A 33 5.62 -1.47 -22.32
N TYR A 34 5.13 -0.49 -21.56
CA TYR A 34 5.85 0.69 -21.14
C TYR A 34 6.29 0.61 -19.68
N LEU A 35 5.76 -0.36 -18.91
CA LEU A 35 6.13 -0.52 -17.52
C LEU A 35 7.59 -0.96 -17.39
N ARG A 36 8.32 -0.25 -16.53
CA ARG A 36 9.72 -0.55 -16.22
C ARG A 36 9.85 -1.01 -14.78
N ALA A 37 10.77 -1.93 -14.54
CA ALA A 37 11.17 -2.25 -13.18
C ALA A 37 11.73 -0.98 -12.49
N LYS A 38 11.42 -0.83 -11.22
CA LYS A 38 11.87 0.30 -10.40
C LYS A 38 12.49 -0.25 -9.13
N SER A 39 13.71 0.17 -8.82
CA SER A 39 14.45 -0.28 -7.64
C SER A 39 13.65 -0.13 -6.34
N TYR A 40 12.92 0.98 -6.19
CA TYR A 40 12.09 1.22 -5.00
C TYR A 40 10.91 0.23 -4.84
N TYR A 41 10.35 -0.30 -5.94
CA TYR A 41 9.33 -1.37 -5.86
C TYR A 41 9.98 -2.70 -5.46
N SER A 42 11.11 -3.05 -6.07
CA SER A 42 11.86 -4.27 -5.74
C SER A 42 12.28 -4.26 -4.27
N PHE A 43 12.85 -3.15 -3.81
CA PHE A 43 13.25 -2.95 -2.43
C PHE A 43 12.06 -3.06 -1.45
N GLY A 44 10.97 -2.34 -1.72
CA GLY A 44 9.77 -2.39 -0.88
C GLY A 44 9.15 -3.79 -0.83
N THR A 45 9.00 -4.45 -1.98
CA THR A 45 8.45 -5.82 -2.06
C THR A 45 9.29 -6.82 -1.25
N THR A 46 10.62 -6.71 -1.29
CA THR A 46 11.51 -7.55 -0.49
C THR A 46 11.27 -7.35 1.01
N LEU A 47 11.22 -6.08 1.48
CA LEU A 47 10.97 -5.79 2.91
C LEU A 47 9.60 -6.28 3.38
N HIS A 48 8.54 -6.03 2.58
CA HIS A 48 7.19 -6.52 2.89
C HIS A 48 7.17 -8.05 3.01
N LYS A 49 7.90 -8.76 2.12
CA LYS A 49 7.95 -10.23 2.18
C LYS A 49 8.59 -10.76 3.45
N VAL A 50 9.63 -10.09 3.94
CA VAL A 50 10.26 -10.44 5.22
C VAL A 50 9.29 -10.25 6.38
N LEU A 51 8.61 -9.09 6.43
CA LEU A 51 7.70 -8.75 7.51
C LEU A 51 6.42 -9.58 7.47
N GLU A 52 5.91 -9.91 6.28
CA GLU A 52 4.84 -10.89 6.09
C GLU A 52 5.21 -12.21 6.79
N ARG A 53 6.36 -12.80 6.43
CA ARG A 53 6.82 -14.08 6.97
C ARG A 53 7.12 -14.01 8.47
N PHE A 54 7.67 -12.90 8.94
CA PHE A 54 7.98 -12.71 10.36
C PHE A 54 6.72 -12.61 11.24
N HIS A 55 5.64 -12.01 10.74
CA HIS A 55 4.39 -11.83 11.47
C HIS A 55 3.34 -12.90 11.16
N ASP A 56 3.60 -13.82 10.24
CA ASP A 56 2.69 -14.94 9.96
C ASP A 56 2.82 -16.01 11.05
N GLU A 57 1.85 -16.05 11.97
CA GLU A 57 1.83 -17.03 13.06
C GLU A 57 1.76 -18.50 12.59
N GLY A 58 1.37 -18.72 11.32
CA GLY A 58 1.39 -20.04 10.67
C GLY A 58 2.78 -20.48 10.19
N ASP A 59 3.72 -19.56 10.07
CA ASP A 59 5.08 -19.86 9.61
C ASP A 59 6.01 -20.12 10.79
N GLN A 60 6.10 -21.39 11.21
CA GLN A 60 6.86 -21.84 12.37
C GLN A 60 8.39 -21.69 12.27
N GLY A 61 8.93 -20.87 11.40
CA GLY A 61 10.37 -20.78 11.18
C GLY A 61 10.99 -19.41 11.36
N VAL A 62 10.19 -18.35 11.61
CA VAL A 62 10.67 -16.96 11.60
C VAL A 62 10.47 -16.31 12.96
N THR A 63 11.34 -16.63 13.89
CA THR A 63 11.25 -16.13 15.27
C THR A 63 12.46 -15.29 15.68
N THR A 64 13.50 -15.28 14.87
CA THR A 64 14.76 -14.57 15.16
C THR A 64 15.12 -13.60 14.03
N VAL A 65 15.99 -12.65 14.36
CA VAL A 65 16.60 -11.75 13.36
C VAL A 65 17.37 -12.55 12.30
N GLY A 66 18.04 -13.64 12.69
CA GLY A 66 18.78 -14.51 11.75
C GLY A 66 17.84 -15.15 10.71
N ASP A 67 16.66 -15.62 11.14
CA ASP A 67 15.66 -16.15 10.21
C ASP A 67 15.12 -15.07 9.28
N ALA A 68 14.84 -13.88 9.79
CA ALA A 68 14.38 -12.75 8.99
C ALA A 68 15.42 -12.32 7.95
N LEU A 69 16.70 -12.30 8.30
CA LEU A 69 17.79 -12.00 7.36
C LEU A 69 17.94 -13.08 6.28
N ARG A 70 17.78 -14.37 6.63
CA ARG A 70 17.76 -15.44 5.63
C ARG A 70 16.63 -15.26 4.63
N ILE A 71 15.42 -14.92 5.09
CA ILE A 71 14.30 -14.63 4.20
C ILE A 71 14.57 -13.40 3.34
N TYR A 72 15.22 -12.38 3.89
CA TYR A 72 15.62 -11.20 3.12
C TYR A 72 16.53 -11.58 1.95
N GLU A 73 17.55 -12.41 2.21
CA GLU A 73 18.47 -12.89 1.18
C GLU A 73 17.76 -13.72 0.10
N GLU A 74 16.88 -14.65 0.53
CA GLU A 74 16.11 -15.51 -0.38
C GLU A 74 15.06 -14.74 -1.21
N SER A 75 14.54 -13.62 -0.68
CA SER A 75 13.48 -12.83 -1.30
C SER A 75 13.99 -11.60 -2.04
N TRP A 76 15.30 -11.37 -2.08
CA TRP A 76 15.87 -10.19 -2.72
C TRP A 76 15.50 -10.12 -4.20
N ILE A 77 15.03 -8.94 -4.63
CA ILE A 77 14.70 -8.64 -6.03
C ILE A 77 15.70 -7.62 -6.55
N ASP A 78 16.51 -8.00 -7.51
CA ASP A 78 17.59 -7.20 -8.09
C ASP A 78 17.16 -6.31 -9.27
N ALA A 79 15.87 -6.30 -9.62
CA ALA A 79 15.35 -5.60 -10.77
C ALA A 79 15.20 -4.08 -10.53
N GLY A 80 15.54 -3.28 -11.53
CA GLY A 80 15.24 -1.85 -11.57
C GLY A 80 16.31 -0.94 -10.98
N PHE A 81 17.43 -1.47 -10.49
CA PHE A 81 18.61 -0.69 -10.08
C PHE A 81 19.38 -0.20 -11.29
N ALA A 82 19.94 1.00 -11.21
CA ALA A 82 20.69 1.61 -12.31
C ALA A 82 22.12 1.05 -12.44
N SER A 83 22.69 0.55 -11.34
CA SER A 83 24.02 -0.08 -11.32
C SER A 83 24.13 -1.17 -10.25
N ALA A 84 25.20 -1.96 -10.31
CA ALA A 84 25.51 -2.96 -9.30
C ALA A 84 25.84 -2.32 -7.95
N GLU A 85 26.46 -1.15 -7.96
CA GLU A 85 26.81 -0.38 -6.75
C GLU A 85 25.53 0.09 -6.04
N GLU A 86 24.58 0.70 -6.78
CA GLU A 86 23.28 1.10 -6.21
C GLU A 86 22.54 -0.11 -5.60
N MET A 87 22.57 -1.25 -6.29
CA MET A 87 21.95 -2.47 -5.81
C MET A 87 22.61 -2.98 -4.51
N GLN A 88 23.95 -2.96 -4.43
CA GLN A 88 24.69 -3.40 -3.23
C GLN A 88 24.45 -2.48 -2.03
N GLU A 89 24.42 -1.16 -2.25
CA GLU A 89 24.09 -0.18 -1.22
C GLU A 89 22.67 -0.42 -0.68
N ALA A 90 21.68 -0.55 -1.57
CA ALA A 90 20.30 -0.84 -1.19
C ALA A 90 20.16 -2.19 -0.47
N TYR A 91 20.92 -3.20 -0.90
CA TYR A 91 20.94 -4.50 -0.24
C TYR A 91 21.47 -4.41 1.20
N GLY A 92 22.56 -3.67 1.41
CA GLY A 92 23.10 -3.40 2.75
C GLY A 92 22.12 -2.63 3.64
N GLU A 93 21.55 -1.53 3.11
CA GLU A 93 20.53 -0.72 3.81
C GLU A 93 19.32 -1.58 4.21
N GLY A 94 18.84 -2.44 3.34
CA GLY A 94 17.70 -3.31 3.62
C GLY A 94 17.98 -4.32 4.73
N LYS A 95 19.21 -4.86 4.82
CA LYS A 95 19.63 -5.72 5.95
C LYS A 95 19.56 -4.97 7.28
N GLU A 96 20.06 -3.74 7.33
CA GLU A 96 20.02 -2.89 8.53
C GLU A 96 18.59 -2.60 8.97
N ILE A 97 17.70 -2.30 8.00
CA ILE A 97 16.27 -2.08 8.27
C ILE A 97 15.63 -3.34 8.86
N VAL A 98 15.85 -4.50 8.25
CA VAL A 98 15.31 -5.78 8.75
C VAL A 98 15.79 -6.05 10.17
N GLN A 99 17.09 -5.87 10.44
CA GLN A 99 17.65 -6.04 11.79
C GLN A 99 16.99 -5.10 12.80
N SER A 100 16.88 -3.81 12.47
CA SER A 100 16.31 -2.81 13.37
C SER A 100 14.82 -3.09 13.66
N VAL A 101 14.03 -3.30 12.61
CA VAL A 101 12.57 -3.48 12.73
C VAL A 101 12.23 -4.79 13.45
N VAL A 102 12.94 -5.89 13.13
CA VAL A 102 12.68 -7.19 13.75
C VAL A 102 13.17 -7.22 15.20
N ASN A 103 14.35 -6.65 15.51
CA ASN A 103 14.81 -6.50 16.89
C ASN A 103 13.80 -5.71 17.73
N ASP A 104 13.32 -4.60 17.21
CA ASP A 104 12.31 -3.79 17.90
C ASP A 104 10.99 -4.56 18.10
N ALA A 105 10.55 -5.31 17.09
CA ALA A 105 9.34 -6.11 17.18
C ALA A 105 9.47 -7.22 18.23
N ILE A 106 10.64 -7.83 18.37
CA ILE A 106 10.92 -8.84 19.42
C ILE A 106 11.00 -8.17 20.79
N ALA A 107 11.75 -7.06 20.92
CA ALA A 107 12.02 -6.38 22.20
C ALA A 107 10.76 -5.67 22.75
N LYS A 108 9.92 -5.13 21.86
CA LYS A 108 8.72 -4.35 22.20
C LYS A 108 7.44 -5.17 21.99
N ARG A 109 7.52 -6.50 22.07
CA ARG A 109 6.34 -7.35 21.92
C ARG A 109 5.34 -7.01 23.01
N GLU A 110 4.27 -6.33 22.64
CA GLU A 110 3.21 -5.95 23.56
C GLU A 110 2.43 -7.17 24.00
N GLU A 111 2.26 -7.36 25.31
CA GLU A 111 1.41 -8.43 25.83
C GLU A 111 -0.04 -8.21 25.39
N GLY A 112 -0.68 -9.30 24.93
CA GLY A 112 -2.07 -9.28 24.48
C GLY A 112 -2.30 -8.75 23.07
N VAL A 113 -1.26 -8.36 22.32
CA VAL A 113 -1.40 -8.10 20.88
C VAL A 113 -1.32 -9.40 20.11
N LYS A 114 -2.28 -9.60 19.23
CA LYS A 114 -2.38 -10.79 18.38
C LYS A 114 -2.45 -10.39 16.92
N THR A 115 -1.56 -10.92 16.08
CA THR A 115 -1.68 -10.80 14.63
C THR A 115 -2.82 -11.68 14.11
N LEU A 116 -3.85 -11.05 13.55
CA LEU A 116 -5.01 -11.75 12.99
C LEU A 116 -4.76 -12.20 11.55
N ALA A 117 -4.00 -11.43 10.79
CA ALA A 117 -3.66 -11.76 9.40
C ALA A 117 -2.51 -10.89 8.88
N VAL A 118 -1.80 -11.42 7.89
CA VAL A 118 -0.82 -10.71 7.06
C VAL A 118 -1.25 -10.78 5.60
N GLU A 119 -0.88 -9.76 4.79
CA GLU A 119 -1.21 -9.66 3.35
C GLU A 119 -2.69 -9.98 3.03
N LYS A 120 -3.59 -9.59 3.94
CA LYS A 120 -5.02 -9.94 3.87
C LYS A 120 -5.77 -9.07 2.89
N LEU A 121 -6.45 -9.69 1.94
CA LEU A 121 -7.39 -9.00 1.06
C LEU A 121 -8.73 -8.80 1.79
N LEU A 122 -9.05 -7.54 2.08
CA LEU A 122 -10.34 -7.12 2.60
C LEU A 122 -11.25 -6.65 1.45
N LYS A 123 -12.57 -6.76 1.63
CA LYS A 123 -13.57 -6.40 0.63
C LYS A 123 -14.83 -5.84 1.27
N ALA A 124 -15.42 -4.84 0.62
CA ALA A 124 -16.74 -4.32 0.98
C ALA A 124 -17.54 -3.94 -0.27
N ASP A 125 -18.80 -4.32 -0.27
CA ASP A 125 -19.75 -3.87 -1.30
C ASP A 125 -20.19 -2.44 -1.02
N LEU A 126 -19.85 -1.51 -1.91
CA LEU A 126 -20.26 -0.11 -1.84
C LEU A 126 -21.43 0.25 -2.78
N GLY A 127 -22.10 -0.75 -3.33
CA GLY A 127 -23.21 -0.57 -4.29
C GLY A 127 -22.73 -0.62 -5.74
N PRO A 128 -22.19 0.46 -6.33
CA PRO A 128 -21.73 0.46 -7.72
C PRO A 128 -20.52 -0.47 -7.98
N PHE A 129 -19.68 -0.68 -6.98
CA PHE A 129 -18.47 -1.49 -7.06
C PHE A 129 -18.16 -2.17 -5.72
N GLU A 130 -17.26 -3.14 -5.75
CA GLU A 130 -16.63 -3.71 -4.58
C GLU A 130 -15.33 -2.96 -4.29
N LEU A 131 -15.22 -2.30 -3.12
CA LEU A 131 -13.95 -1.78 -2.63
C LEU A 131 -13.11 -2.93 -2.13
N ILE A 132 -11.87 -3.04 -2.62
CA ILE A 132 -10.92 -4.06 -2.20
C ILE A 132 -9.66 -3.38 -1.66
N GLY A 133 -9.06 -3.96 -0.63
CA GLY A 133 -7.78 -3.49 -0.08
C GLY A 133 -6.97 -4.65 0.47
N ARG A 134 -5.69 -4.71 0.12
CA ARG A 134 -4.76 -5.66 0.74
C ARG A 134 -4.03 -4.91 1.84
N VAL A 135 -4.22 -5.36 3.08
CA VAL A 135 -3.54 -4.82 4.25
C VAL A 135 -2.29 -5.65 4.53
N ASP A 136 -1.17 -5.00 4.84
CA ASP A 136 0.09 -5.70 5.07
C ASP A 136 0.00 -6.54 6.36
N ARG A 137 -0.56 -5.95 7.44
CA ARG A 137 -0.80 -6.65 8.69
C ARG A 137 -2.06 -6.15 9.40
N LEU A 138 -2.77 -7.05 10.04
CA LEU A 138 -3.95 -6.78 10.84
C LEU A 138 -3.76 -7.39 12.23
N ASP A 139 -3.76 -6.56 13.25
CA ASP A 139 -3.59 -6.96 14.64
C ASP A 139 -4.87 -6.72 15.45
N GLU A 140 -5.05 -7.50 16.49
CA GLU A 140 -5.94 -7.24 17.61
C GLU A 140 -5.09 -6.80 18.79
N ARG A 141 -5.32 -5.59 19.30
CA ARG A 141 -4.65 -5.07 20.49
C ARG A 141 -5.25 -5.61 21.76
N ALA A 142 -4.56 -5.49 22.89
CA ALA A 142 -5.00 -5.96 24.19
C ALA A 142 -6.36 -5.37 24.65
N ASP A 143 -6.67 -4.13 24.24
CA ASP A 143 -7.96 -3.47 24.49
C ASP A 143 -9.07 -3.85 23.53
N GLY A 144 -8.76 -4.73 22.58
CA GLY A 144 -9.69 -5.18 21.56
C GLY A 144 -9.77 -4.31 20.32
N THR A 145 -8.99 -3.22 20.20
CA THR A 145 -8.89 -2.41 19.00
C THR A 145 -8.28 -3.21 17.84
N ILE A 146 -8.86 -3.09 16.66
CA ILE A 146 -8.30 -3.64 15.42
C ILE A 146 -7.33 -2.62 14.83
N GLU A 147 -6.06 -2.98 14.72
CA GLU A 147 -5.01 -2.15 14.14
C GLU A 147 -4.62 -2.67 12.77
N ILE A 148 -4.71 -1.79 11.77
CA ILE A 148 -4.22 -2.04 10.42
C ILE A 148 -2.83 -1.42 10.33
N ILE A 149 -1.82 -2.20 9.94
CA ILE A 149 -0.46 -1.72 9.78
C ILE A 149 -0.08 -1.81 8.31
N ASP A 150 0.41 -0.68 7.78
CA ASP A 150 0.91 -0.54 6.42
C ASP A 150 2.39 -0.15 6.48
N TYR A 151 3.23 -0.90 5.77
CA TYR A 151 4.67 -0.69 5.75
C TYR A 151 5.07 0.26 4.62
N LYS A 152 5.86 1.27 4.93
CA LYS A 152 6.42 2.20 3.95
C LYS A 152 7.93 2.15 3.94
N SER A 153 8.51 1.78 2.79
CA SER A 153 9.96 1.72 2.58
C SER A 153 10.57 3.04 2.10
N GLY A 154 9.80 4.13 2.07
CA GLY A 154 10.27 5.48 1.75
C GLY A 154 11.23 6.05 2.79
N ARG A 155 11.90 7.18 2.45
CA ARG A 155 12.92 7.82 3.31
C ARG A 155 12.34 8.82 4.32
N SER A 156 11.04 9.09 4.28
CA SER A 156 10.40 10.08 5.13
C SER A 156 9.84 9.45 6.40
N SER A 157 9.91 10.17 7.51
CA SER A 157 9.10 9.92 8.70
C SER A 157 7.62 10.12 8.39
N VAL A 158 6.76 9.70 9.28
CA VAL A 158 5.31 9.79 9.14
C VAL A 158 4.71 10.45 10.38
N THR A 159 3.67 11.27 10.17
CA THR A 159 2.92 11.94 11.25
C THR A 159 1.49 11.41 11.32
N GLU A 160 0.83 11.60 12.46
CA GLU A 160 -0.60 11.27 12.64
C GLU A 160 -1.48 11.93 11.58
N SER A 161 -1.23 13.22 11.26
CA SER A 161 -1.97 13.93 10.21
C SER A 161 -1.83 13.25 8.85
N GLN A 162 -0.62 12.83 8.49
CA GLN A 162 -0.39 12.11 7.23
C GLN A 162 -1.13 10.76 7.17
N VAL A 163 -1.21 10.04 8.30
CA VAL A 163 -2.00 8.79 8.35
C VAL A 163 -3.48 9.08 8.20
N ARG A 164 -3.98 10.14 8.85
CA ARG A 164 -5.39 10.56 8.78
C ARG A 164 -5.81 10.96 7.37
N ASP A 165 -4.93 11.67 6.66
CA ASP A 165 -5.18 12.21 5.32
C ASP A 165 -4.87 11.20 4.20
N ASP A 166 -4.29 10.03 4.52
CA ASP A 166 -3.96 9.01 3.53
C ASP A 166 -5.21 8.23 3.09
N LEU A 167 -5.50 8.30 1.78
CA LEU A 167 -6.67 7.64 1.19
C LEU A 167 -6.66 6.12 1.39
N ALA A 168 -5.48 5.48 1.33
CA ALA A 168 -5.39 4.03 1.52
C ALA A 168 -5.71 3.65 2.96
N MET A 169 -5.18 4.43 3.94
CA MET A 169 -5.47 4.23 5.36
C MET A 169 -6.95 4.43 5.69
N ALA A 170 -7.60 5.43 5.09
CA ALA A 170 -9.05 5.62 5.23
C ALA A 170 -9.85 4.46 4.61
N CYS A 171 -9.48 4.00 3.42
CA CYS A 171 -10.09 2.81 2.79
C CYS A 171 -9.93 1.57 3.67
N TYR A 172 -8.75 1.34 4.23
CA TYR A 172 -8.49 0.18 5.08
C TYR A 172 -9.30 0.23 6.38
N GLN A 173 -9.43 1.39 7.01
CA GLN A 173 -10.28 1.56 8.19
C GLN A 173 -11.76 1.29 7.86
N LEU A 174 -12.27 1.78 6.71
CA LEU A 174 -13.61 1.49 6.25
C LEU A 174 -13.83 -0.02 6.04
N LEU A 175 -12.88 -0.69 5.37
CA LEU A 175 -12.93 -2.14 5.13
C LEU A 175 -12.88 -2.95 6.43
N ALA A 176 -11.99 -2.59 7.34
CA ALA A 176 -11.87 -3.25 8.64
C ALA A 176 -13.11 -3.02 9.52
N LYS A 177 -13.69 -1.80 9.50
CA LYS A 177 -14.93 -1.51 10.22
C LYS A 177 -16.12 -2.32 9.70
N ARG A 178 -16.17 -2.62 8.40
CA ARG A 178 -17.18 -3.52 7.82
C ARG A 178 -16.99 -4.98 8.26
N LEU A 179 -15.75 -5.41 8.47
CA LEU A 179 -15.43 -6.76 8.95
C LEU A 179 -15.62 -6.89 10.46
N PHE A 180 -15.37 -5.82 11.22
CA PHE A 180 -15.42 -5.76 12.68
C PHE A 180 -16.32 -4.60 13.14
N PRO A 181 -17.66 -4.70 12.96
CA PRO A 181 -18.56 -3.55 13.17
C PRO A 181 -18.59 -3.04 14.62
N ASP A 182 -18.37 -3.92 15.60
CA ASP A 182 -18.45 -3.61 17.02
C ASP A 182 -17.10 -3.26 17.65
N ARG A 183 -16.02 -3.22 16.86
CA ARG A 183 -14.67 -2.96 17.35
C ARG A 183 -14.21 -1.54 16.99
N ALA A 184 -13.38 -0.95 17.84
CA ALA A 184 -12.59 0.21 17.45
C ALA A 184 -11.59 -0.20 16.36
N VAL A 185 -11.34 0.71 15.41
CA VAL A 185 -10.39 0.50 14.30
C VAL A 185 -9.41 1.64 14.26
N MET A 186 -8.16 1.33 14.04
CA MET A 186 -7.05 2.28 13.92
C MET A 186 -6.17 1.88 12.73
N ALA A 187 -5.62 2.86 12.02
CA ALA A 187 -4.61 2.62 10.99
C ALA A 187 -3.25 3.17 11.43
N THR A 188 -2.21 2.42 11.15
CA THR A 188 -0.82 2.74 11.48
C THR A 188 0.02 2.64 10.21
N ILE A 189 0.79 3.68 9.91
CA ILE A 189 1.88 3.61 8.94
C ILE A 189 3.19 3.37 9.71
N HIS A 190 3.93 2.35 9.31
CA HIS A 190 5.27 2.08 9.82
C HIS A 190 6.31 2.44 8.77
N ALA A 191 7.01 3.58 8.97
CA ALA A 191 8.09 4.05 8.14
C ALA A 191 9.37 3.25 8.44
N LEU A 192 9.65 2.23 7.63
CA LEU A 192 10.65 1.19 7.92
C LEU A 192 12.09 1.73 8.01
N ARG A 193 12.47 2.70 7.15
CA ARG A 193 13.84 3.23 7.11
C ARG A 193 14.24 4.01 8.36
N VAL A 194 13.28 4.67 8.99
CA VAL A 194 13.48 5.42 10.24
C VAL A 194 12.97 4.66 11.45
N ASN A 195 12.32 3.52 11.21
CA ASN A 195 11.68 2.65 12.21
C ASN A 195 10.71 3.43 13.13
N GLU A 196 9.91 4.31 12.52
CA GLU A 196 8.92 5.15 13.20
C GLU A 196 7.50 4.73 12.81
N LYS A 197 6.59 4.89 13.75
CA LYS A 197 5.16 4.61 13.54
C LYS A 197 4.34 5.83 13.85
N ALA A 198 3.31 6.07 13.07
CA ALA A 198 2.25 7.00 13.39
C ALA A 198 0.90 6.34 13.14
N SER A 199 -0.08 6.67 13.98
CA SER A 199 -1.40 6.04 13.96
C SER A 199 -2.49 7.09 13.99
N ALA A 200 -3.61 6.80 13.32
CA ALA A 200 -4.80 7.62 13.35
C ALA A 200 -6.07 6.75 13.28
N SER A 201 -7.12 7.23 13.93
CA SER A 201 -8.46 6.64 13.82
C SER A 201 -9.42 7.67 13.23
N LEU A 202 -10.23 7.24 12.28
CA LEU A 202 -11.35 8.03 11.79
C LEU A 202 -12.57 7.81 12.68
N SER A 203 -13.30 8.88 13.00
CA SER A 203 -14.55 8.77 13.72
C SER A 203 -15.62 8.05 12.86
N PRO A 204 -16.68 7.51 13.46
CA PRO A 204 -17.80 6.94 12.69
C PRO A 204 -18.37 7.92 11.66
N HIS A 205 -18.48 9.20 12.01
CA HIS A 205 -18.95 10.24 11.12
C HIS A 205 -17.97 10.47 9.95
N ASP A 206 -16.66 10.55 10.22
CA ASP A 206 -15.65 10.71 9.16
C ASP A 206 -15.65 9.53 8.20
N LEU A 207 -15.85 8.30 8.70
CA LEU A 207 -15.98 7.10 7.87
C LEU A 207 -17.24 7.13 6.99
N GLU A 208 -18.37 7.63 7.49
CA GLU A 208 -19.60 7.80 6.70
C GLU A 208 -19.42 8.83 5.57
N VAL A 209 -18.79 9.98 5.88
CA VAL A 209 -18.47 11.01 4.87
C VAL A 209 -17.50 10.45 3.84
N PHE A 210 -16.43 9.80 4.30
CA PHE A 210 -15.44 9.17 3.43
C PHE A 210 -16.07 8.11 2.51
N GLU A 211 -16.98 7.27 3.03
CA GLU A 211 -17.67 6.25 2.23
C GLU A 211 -18.52 6.90 1.11
N ALA A 212 -19.22 8.01 1.41
CA ALA A 212 -19.99 8.74 0.42
C ALA A 212 -19.08 9.31 -0.70
N ASP A 213 -17.96 9.92 -0.32
CA ASP A 213 -16.98 10.48 -1.26
C ASP A 213 -16.35 9.38 -2.13
N ILE A 214 -15.94 8.26 -1.56
CA ILE A 214 -15.37 7.13 -2.31
C ILE A 214 -16.39 6.51 -3.27
N LYS A 215 -17.66 6.43 -2.89
CA LYS A 215 -18.72 5.99 -3.80
C LYS A 215 -18.86 6.91 -5.00
N GLN A 216 -18.86 8.22 -4.79
CA GLN A 216 -18.96 9.21 -5.87
C GLN A 216 -17.73 9.15 -6.80
N ILE A 217 -16.52 9.10 -6.23
CA ILE A 217 -15.27 8.96 -7.00
C ILE A 217 -15.30 7.66 -7.79
N GLY A 218 -15.70 6.55 -7.17
CA GLY A 218 -15.80 5.26 -7.83
C GLY A 218 -16.79 5.26 -9.00
N GLN A 219 -17.93 5.90 -8.85
CA GLN A 219 -18.90 6.08 -9.95
C GLN A 219 -18.30 6.88 -11.11
N THR A 220 -17.57 7.97 -10.80
CA THR A 220 -16.85 8.76 -11.81
C THR A 220 -15.84 7.90 -12.57
N ILE A 221 -15.05 7.09 -11.86
CA ILE A 221 -14.07 6.19 -12.49
C ILE A 221 -14.75 5.17 -13.41
N LEU A 222 -15.85 4.58 -12.96
CA LEU A 222 -16.55 3.52 -13.69
C LEU A 222 -17.35 4.04 -14.90
N SER A 223 -17.78 5.30 -14.88
CA SER A 223 -18.47 5.96 -15.98
C SER A 223 -17.52 6.67 -16.96
N ALA A 224 -16.22 6.72 -16.64
CA ALA A 224 -15.23 7.43 -17.47
C ALA A 224 -15.15 6.84 -18.87
N SER A 225 -15.27 7.69 -19.87
CA SER A 225 -15.06 7.42 -21.28
C SER A 225 -13.61 7.65 -21.69
N VAL A 226 -13.25 7.34 -22.94
CA VAL A 226 -11.90 7.58 -23.45
C VAL A 226 -11.49 9.05 -23.37
N ASP A 227 -12.45 9.96 -23.53
CA ASP A 227 -12.22 11.42 -23.50
C ASP A 227 -11.90 11.94 -22.08
N ASP A 228 -12.34 11.23 -21.05
CA ASP A 228 -12.08 11.58 -19.65
C ASP A 228 -10.65 11.23 -19.20
N TYR A 229 -9.93 10.38 -19.94
CA TYR A 229 -8.56 9.98 -19.62
C TYR A 229 -7.50 10.96 -20.15
N SER A 230 -7.69 12.26 -19.89
CA SER A 230 -6.73 13.28 -20.32
C SER A 230 -5.44 13.26 -19.47
N PRO A 231 -4.28 13.57 -20.09
CA PRO A 231 -3.04 13.80 -19.35
C PRO A 231 -3.18 14.97 -18.38
N ARG A 232 -2.46 14.89 -17.25
CA ARG A 232 -2.29 16.01 -16.31
C ARG A 232 -0.81 16.29 -16.15
N PRO A 233 -0.23 17.18 -16.97
CA PRO A 233 1.20 17.51 -16.92
C PRO A 233 1.62 18.01 -15.54
N LYS A 234 2.75 17.51 -15.06
CA LYS A 234 3.37 17.89 -13.78
C LYS A 234 4.84 17.47 -13.75
N PRO A 235 5.67 18.02 -12.83
CA PRO A 235 7.10 17.68 -12.76
C PRO A 235 7.39 16.17 -12.67
N LEU A 236 6.53 15.42 -12.00
CA LEU A 236 6.67 13.95 -11.85
C LEU A 236 6.47 13.16 -13.16
N CYS A 237 6.04 13.81 -14.26
CA CYS A 237 5.88 13.13 -15.55
C CYS A 237 7.21 12.65 -16.14
N GLU A 238 8.34 13.28 -15.81
CA GLU A 238 9.67 12.86 -16.29
C GLU A 238 10.01 11.41 -15.87
N GLY A 239 9.58 10.99 -14.67
CA GLY A 239 9.74 9.62 -14.19
C GLY A 239 8.60 8.66 -14.56
N CYS A 240 7.59 9.12 -15.31
CA CYS A 240 6.42 8.32 -15.65
C CYS A 240 6.70 7.38 -16.84
N ASP A 241 6.37 6.10 -16.69
CA ASP A 241 6.54 5.11 -17.74
C ASP A 241 5.74 5.42 -19.02
N PHE A 242 4.65 6.19 -18.89
CA PHE A 242 3.73 6.50 -19.97
C PHE A 242 3.96 7.87 -20.62
N LEU A 243 5.03 8.61 -20.26
CA LEU A 243 5.30 9.94 -20.80
C LEU A 243 5.35 9.95 -22.33
N ALA A 244 5.96 8.93 -22.93
CA ALA A 244 6.07 8.82 -24.39
C ALA A 244 4.69 8.63 -25.08
N LEU A 245 3.72 8.07 -24.41
CA LEU A 245 2.32 7.97 -24.88
C LEU A 245 1.59 9.30 -24.69
N CYS A 246 1.76 9.94 -23.52
CA CYS A 246 1.13 11.23 -23.23
C CYS A 246 1.58 12.32 -24.21
N LYS A 247 2.89 12.38 -24.57
CA LYS A 247 3.42 13.34 -25.57
C LYS A 247 2.81 13.21 -26.96
N LYS A 248 2.12 12.11 -27.27
CA LYS A 248 1.39 11.94 -28.53
C LYS A 248 -0.07 12.37 -28.43
N ASP A 249 -0.56 12.63 -27.23
CA ASP A 249 -1.91 13.14 -27.00
C ASP A 249 -1.90 14.68 -27.21
N PRO A 250 -2.74 15.23 -28.09
CA PRO A 250 -2.78 16.68 -28.35
C PRO A 250 -3.19 17.50 -27.11
N ARG A 251 -3.72 16.86 -26.09
CA ARG A 251 -4.11 17.48 -24.80
C ARG A 251 -2.93 17.56 -23.80
N PHE A 252 -1.75 17.07 -24.17
CA PHE A 252 -0.55 17.11 -23.33
C PHE A 252 0.20 18.41 -23.63
N GLU A 253 -0.11 19.48 -22.92
CA GLU A 253 0.55 20.80 -23.00
C GLU A 253 1.30 21.13 -21.71
#